data_93c169d37af660a08f115d3a0d956ac6
#
_entry.id   93c169d37af660a08f115d3a0d956ac6
#
_cell.length_a   1.000
_cell.length_b   1.000
_cell.length_c   1.000
_cell.angle_alpha   90.00
_cell.angle_beta   90.00
_cell.angle_gamma   90.00
#
_symmetry.space_group_name_H-M   'P 1'
#
loop_
_entity.id
_entity.type
_entity.pdbx_description
1 polymer ?
#
loop_
_entity_poly.entity_id
_entity_poly.type
_entity_poly.pdbx_seq_one_letter_code
_entity_poly.pdbx_strand_id
1 'polypeptide(L)'
;MRESMPLVRVITGALLAFVGVLVVPLIALATFNHPSPTDDYCFANTAMKYGFWEAQQLYYDGWTGRFFHNFIVHTNPLVIGWYGGYKVYPVIFLAILLASFYALSSQWLYRIAGVGVKSALAAGLFIGFMATLASIPEYLYWYTGLASYGLSSALFLLLLATMLAHQRQGFGLQPGYLVAESLLVAAIIGSSEMTMVLMLSVLGLIAFVDLLLRRQIAVPTLILLAVAGLSCYFLMKAPGNAIRLGGNPNSSNIPLTLVSSLRYAGPYALQQIVRTPWLPLSLLYLPFAWQLINSYSGSQLNKLPAYLRVHPLLGMLHGFATVLALISLHFYGVGIPPIPRLINVVNLTFWLSWMYNLTLWVAFLRPRLQLDQWQINTRLLAYVLLVWALASAVVGPVIPVVYGDWLSGRAAQYDHEMEQRYAQLARPGNQISSIAPLSNYPVSLFLEDIHSDPKYLWNRCWADYFHKKAIILAETPK
;
A
#
# COMPACT_ATOMS: atom_id res chain seq x y z
N MET A 1 14.11 -34.47 3.57
CA MET A 1 14.47 -33.08 3.95
C MET A 1 15.86 -32.60 3.51
N ARG A 2 16.92 -33.43 3.46
CA ARG A 2 18.28 -32.96 3.03
C ARG A 2 18.40 -32.66 1.52
N GLU A 3 17.65 -33.31 0.66
CA GLU A 3 17.72 -33.11 -0.80
C GLU A 3 17.01 -31.83 -1.32
N SER A 4 16.10 -31.22 -0.54
CA SER A 4 15.41 -30.00 -0.92
C SER A 4 16.18 -28.71 -0.56
N MET A 5 17.23 -28.80 0.26
CA MET A 5 18.02 -27.64 0.70
C MET A 5 18.66 -26.83 -0.46
N PRO A 6 19.26 -27.43 -1.52
CA PRO A 6 19.84 -26.65 -2.60
C PRO A 6 18.79 -25.90 -3.40
N LEU A 7 17.62 -26.51 -3.68
CA LEU A 7 16.51 -25.84 -4.41
C LEU A 7 15.99 -24.62 -3.67
N VAL A 8 15.73 -24.75 -2.37
CA VAL A 8 15.24 -23.65 -1.52
C VAL A 8 16.27 -22.50 -1.51
N ARG A 9 17.57 -22.80 -1.42
CA ARG A 9 18.62 -21.78 -1.46
C ARG A 9 18.66 -21.04 -2.79
N VAL A 10 18.51 -21.75 -3.91
CA VAL A 10 18.50 -21.14 -5.25
C VAL A 10 17.27 -20.24 -5.40
N ILE A 11 16.08 -20.72 -5.06
CA ILE A 11 14.85 -19.92 -5.14
C ILE A 11 14.95 -18.68 -4.24
N THR A 12 15.41 -18.86 -3.00
CA THR A 12 15.58 -17.72 -2.06
C THR A 12 16.59 -16.71 -2.62
N GLY A 13 17.75 -17.18 -3.09
CA GLY A 13 18.77 -16.31 -3.67
C GLY A 13 18.28 -15.54 -4.89
N ALA A 14 17.55 -16.20 -5.80
CA ALA A 14 16.99 -15.58 -6.99
C ALA A 14 15.92 -14.53 -6.65
N LEU A 15 15.00 -14.84 -5.73
CA LEU A 15 13.98 -13.88 -5.29
C LEU A 15 14.59 -12.67 -4.57
N LEU A 16 15.60 -12.87 -3.72
CA LEU A 16 16.30 -11.78 -3.03
C LEU A 16 17.11 -10.94 -4.02
N ALA A 17 17.79 -11.55 -4.99
CA ALA A 17 18.47 -10.83 -6.05
C ALA A 17 17.49 -9.99 -6.87
N PHE A 18 16.29 -10.51 -7.16
CA PHE A 18 15.26 -9.77 -7.88
C PHE A 18 14.64 -8.64 -7.05
N VAL A 19 14.52 -8.79 -5.73
CA VAL A 19 14.20 -7.65 -4.85
C VAL A 19 15.25 -6.55 -5.03
N GLY A 20 16.53 -6.88 -5.14
CA GLY A 20 17.57 -5.91 -5.48
C GLY A 20 17.33 -5.22 -6.83
N VAL A 21 16.92 -5.98 -7.86
CA VAL A 21 16.56 -5.41 -9.19
C VAL A 21 15.42 -4.41 -9.10
N LEU A 22 14.44 -4.62 -8.20
CA LEU A 22 13.35 -3.66 -7.97
C LEU A 22 13.78 -2.47 -7.11
N VAL A 23 14.53 -2.72 -6.03
CA VAL A 23 14.83 -1.73 -4.99
C VAL A 23 15.93 -0.77 -5.40
N VAL A 24 16.98 -1.25 -6.10
CA VAL A 24 18.12 -0.40 -6.48
C VAL A 24 17.70 0.80 -7.34
N PRO A 25 16.94 0.64 -8.44
CA PRO A 25 16.51 1.80 -9.21
C PRO A 25 15.56 2.72 -8.44
N LEU A 26 14.72 2.19 -7.54
CA LEU A 26 13.86 3.02 -6.69
C LEU A 26 14.67 3.88 -5.71
N ILE A 27 15.74 3.34 -5.13
CA ILE A 27 16.65 4.12 -4.28
C ILE A 27 17.42 5.16 -5.13
N ALA A 28 17.89 4.78 -6.31
CA ALA A 28 18.56 5.71 -7.21
C ALA A 28 17.62 6.86 -7.62
N LEU A 29 16.37 6.57 -7.98
CA LEU A 29 15.35 7.57 -8.32
C LEU A 29 15.01 8.49 -7.13
N ALA A 30 15.05 7.99 -5.89
CA ALA A 30 14.83 8.82 -4.71
C ALA A 30 15.81 10.00 -4.61
N THR A 31 17.04 9.87 -5.15
CA THR A 31 18.02 10.96 -5.16
C THR A 31 17.62 12.13 -6.07
N PHE A 32 16.68 11.92 -6.99
CA PHE A 32 16.12 12.91 -7.90
C PHE A 32 14.71 13.37 -7.52
N ASN A 33 14.21 12.93 -6.35
CA ASN A 33 12.86 13.26 -5.91
C ASN A 33 12.76 14.68 -5.34
N HIS A 34 11.64 15.34 -5.63
CA HIS A 34 11.31 16.68 -5.18
C HIS A 34 9.93 16.77 -4.56
N PRO A 35 9.64 17.81 -3.73
CA PRO A 35 8.28 18.12 -3.32
C PRO A 35 7.35 18.25 -4.53
N SER A 36 6.20 17.60 -4.46
CA SER A 36 5.19 17.78 -5.51
C SER A 36 4.63 19.21 -5.45
N PRO A 37 4.54 19.89 -6.59
CA PRO A 37 3.88 21.19 -6.67
C PRO A 37 2.43 21.17 -6.17
N THR A 38 1.81 20.01 -6.11
CA THR A 38 0.43 19.83 -5.70
C THR A 38 0.21 20.17 -4.21
N ASP A 39 -0.02 19.18 -3.38
CA ASP A 39 -0.46 19.40 -1.99
C ASP A 39 0.68 19.68 -1.01
N ASP A 40 1.93 19.24 -1.31
CA ASP A 40 3.03 19.27 -0.33
C ASP A 40 3.33 20.68 0.18
N TYR A 41 3.33 21.67 -0.71
CA TYR A 41 3.52 23.09 -0.34
C TYR A 41 2.32 23.67 0.41
N CYS A 42 1.10 23.26 0.07
CA CYS A 42 -0.10 23.71 0.75
C CYS A 42 -0.12 23.27 2.22
N PHE A 43 0.23 22.00 2.47
CA PHE A 43 0.34 21.47 3.84
C PHE A 43 1.46 22.15 4.62
N ALA A 44 2.65 22.34 4.00
CA ALA A 44 3.76 23.04 4.63
C ALA A 44 3.39 24.46 5.03
N ASN A 45 2.82 25.25 4.10
CA ASN A 45 2.39 26.62 4.37
C ASN A 45 1.42 26.71 5.53
N THR A 46 0.45 25.80 5.60
CA THR A 46 -0.53 25.81 6.68
C THR A 46 0.14 25.56 8.02
N ALA A 47 1.04 24.56 8.09
CA ALA A 47 1.77 24.27 9.30
C ALA A 47 2.73 25.41 9.70
N MET A 48 3.40 26.04 8.75
CA MET A 48 4.31 27.18 9.00
C MET A 48 3.55 28.42 9.47
N LYS A 49 2.38 28.68 8.89
CA LYS A 49 1.59 29.90 9.17
C LYS A 49 0.83 29.82 10.48
N TYR A 50 0.23 28.69 10.79
CA TYR A 50 -0.68 28.54 11.92
C TYR A 50 -0.12 27.66 13.02
N GLY A 51 1.00 26.98 12.79
CA GLY A 51 1.52 25.96 13.69
C GLY A 51 0.87 24.61 13.50
N PHE A 52 1.53 23.58 14.03
CA PHE A 52 1.18 22.18 13.80
C PHE A 52 -0.26 21.84 14.25
N TRP A 53 -0.67 22.23 15.46
CA TRP A 53 -1.95 21.83 16.03
C TRP A 53 -3.13 22.55 15.38
N GLU A 54 -3.02 23.83 15.10
CA GLU A 54 -4.06 24.61 14.41
C GLU A 54 -4.22 24.12 12.97
N ALA A 55 -3.12 23.73 12.28
CA ALA A 55 -3.17 23.12 10.97
C ALA A 55 -3.98 21.82 10.96
N GLN A 56 -3.88 20.97 12.01
CA GLN A 56 -4.72 19.77 12.15
C GLN A 56 -6.21 20.15 12.15
N GLN A 57 -6.60 21.14 12.94
CA GLN A 57 -7.99 21.58 13.05
C GLN A 57 -8.51 22.17 11.76
N LEU A 58 -7.74 23.07 11.13
CA LEU A 58 -8.10 23.70 9.86
C LEU A 58 -8.39 22.67 8.75
N TYR A 59 -7.53 21.64 8.65
CA TYR A 59 -7.74 20.58 7.65
C TYR A 59 -8.89 19.63 8.03
N TYR A 60 -9.09 19.35 9.32
CA TYR A 60 -10.20 18.55 9.79
C TYR A 60 -11.55 19.22 9.48
N ASP A 61 -11.64 20.53 9.72
CA ASP A 61 -12.86 21.30 9.53
C ASP A 61 -13.09 21.66 8.04
N GLY A 62 -12.03 21.93 7.28
CA GLY A 62 -12.13 22.46 5.93
C GLY A 62 -11.91 21.47 4.79
N TRP A 63 -11.26 20.30 5.05
CA TRP A 63 -10.85 19.41 3.98
C TRP A 63 -11.13 17.93 4.22
N THR A 64 -10.62 17.33 5.32
CA THR A 64 -10.71 15.88 5.51
C THR A 64 -10.53 15.46 6.96
N GLY A 65 -11.28 14.44 7.36
CA GLY A 65 -11.16 13.79 8.66
C GLY A 65 -10.01 12.80 8.82
N ARG A 66 -9.12 12.70 7.86
CA ARG A 66 -7.95 11.78 7.87
C ARG A 66 -6.90 12.23 8.88
N PHE A 67 -7.18 12.04 10.16
CA PHE A 67 -6.38 12.61 11.26
C PHE A 67 -4.92 12.12 11.28
N PHE A 68 -4.66 10.85 10.96
CA PHE A 68 -3.29 10.33 10.91
C PHE A 68 -2.55 10.82 9.66
N HIS A 69 -3.22 10.86 8.51
CA HIS A 69 -2.68 11.49 7.31
C HIS A 69 -2.30 12.96 7.56
N ASN A 70 -3.23 13.76 8.12
CA ASN A 70 -3.00 15.16 8.45
C ASN A 70 -1.79 15.32 9.39
N PHE A 71 -1.68 14.43 10.41
CA PHE A 71 -0.53 14.42 11.30
C PHE A 71 0.79 14.28 10.53
N ILE A 72 0.86 13.34 9.58
CA ILE A 72 2.08 13.10 8.79
C ILE A 72 2.37 14.26 7.82
N VAL A 73 1.39 14.73 7.04
CA VAL A 73 1.64 15.73 5.99
C VAL A 73 2.00 17.11 6.52
N HIS A 74 1.56 17.48 7.73
CA HIS A 74 1.99 18.72 8.38
C HIS A 74 3.35 18.63 9.06
N THR A 75 3.99 17.45 9.06
CA THR A 75 5.39 17.27 9.45
C THR A 75 6.31 17.07 8.25
N ASN A 76 5.87 17.42 7.05
CA ASN A 76 6.68 17.24 5.85
C ASN A 76 7.96 18.08 5.90
N PRO A 77 9.04 17.68 5.21
CA PRO A 77 10.33 18.35 5.30
C PRO A 77 10.33 19.84 4.89
N LEU A 78 9.37 20.28 4.06
CA LEU A 78 9.26 21.70 3.68
C LEU A 78 8.94 22.62 4.86
N VAL A 79 8.27 22.11 5.91
CA VAL A 79 7.96 22.91 7.12
C VAL A 79 9.22 23.50 7.76
N ILE A 80 10.35 22.81 7.62
CA ILE A 80 11.66 23.26 8.09
C ILE A 80 12.61 23.64 6.96
N GLY A 81 12.11 23.80 5.75
CA GLY A 81 12.92 24.16 4.58
C GLY A 81 13.88 23.08 4.09
N TRP A 82 13.70 21.81 4.50
CA TRP A 82 14.62 20.73 4.18
C TRP A 82 14.21 19.96 2.92
N TYR A 83 14.58 20.48 1.74
CA TYR A 83 14.32 19.81 0.45
C TYR A 83 14.98 18.41 0.36
N GLY A 84 16.17 18.25 0.93
CA GLY A 84 16.87 16.94 0.99
C GLY A 84 16.04 15.83 1.66
N GLY A 85 15.11 16.18 2.52
CA GLY A 85 14.20 15.23 3.16
C GLY A 85 13.35 14.46 2.13
N TYR A 86 13.03 15.09 1.00
CA TYR A 86 12.28 14.46 -0.09
C TYR A 86 13.08 13.37 -0.82
N LYS A 87 14.40 13.43 -0.75
CA LYS A 87 15.31 12.39 -1.27
C LYS A 87 15.49 11.24 -0.27
N VAL A 88 15.23 11.46 1.02
CA VAL A 88 15.48 10.50 2.11
C VAL A 88 14.24 9.68 2.48
N TYR A 89 13.06 10.30 2.62
CA TYR A 89 11.89 9.59 3.12
C TYR A 89 11.44 8.40 2.24
N PRO A 90 11.57 8.42 0.88
CA PRO A 90 11.19 7.26 0.07
C PRO A 90 12.05 6.03 0.38
N VAL A 91 13.34 6.25 0.68
CA VAL A 91 14.27 5.18 1.07
C VAL A 91 13.89 4.60 2.44
N ILE A 92 13.58 5.46 3.41
CA ILE A 92 13.10 5.04 4.74
C ILE A 92 11.79 4.25 4.60
N PHE A 93 10.85 4.77 3.82
CA PHE A 93 9.57 4.09 3.60
C PHE A 93 9.76 2.72 2.93
N LEU A 94 10.61 2.63 1.91
CA LEU A 94 10.91 1.36 1.22
C LEU A 94 11.51 0.33 2.19
N ALA A 95 12.39 0.76 3.10
CA ALA A 95 12.94 -0.10 4.15
C ALA A 95 11.84 -0.58 5.13
N ILE A 96 10.94 0.32 5.56
CA ILE A 96 9.79 -0.02 6.41
C ILE A 96 8.87 -1.02 5.69
N LEU A 97 8.58 -0.81 4.42
CA LEU A 97 7.73 -1.70 3.63
C LEU A 97 8.35 -3.11 3.50
N LEU A 98 9.64 -3.21 3.19
CA LEU A 98 10.37 -4.48 3.15
C LEU A 98 10.37 -5.18 4.51
N ALA A 99 10.65 -4.44 5.58
CA ALA A 99 10.60 -4.96 6.94
C ALA A 99 9.20 -5.46 7.33
N SER A 100 8.14 -4.79 6.88
CA SER A 100 6.75 -5.18 7.12
C SER A 100 6.38 -6.48 6.41
N PHE A 101 6.79 -6.67 5.15
CA PHE A 101 6.62 -7.94 4.44
C PHE A 101 7.40 -9.08 5.12
N TYR A 102 8.63 -8.80 5.58
CA TYR A 102 9.41 -9.79 6.32
C TYR A 102 8.80 -10.12 7.67
N ALA A 103 8.32 -9.14 8.42
CA ALA A 103 7.62 -9.33 9.68
C ALA A 103 6.39 -10.23 9.49
N LEU A 104 5.53 -9.93 8.52
CA LEU A 104 4.36 -10.75 8.21
C LEU A 104 4.76 -12.19 7.85
N SER A 105 5.71 -12.37 6.94
CA SER A 105 6.18 -13.69 6.50
C SER A 105 6.82 -14.49 7.63
N SER A 106 7.59 -13.80 8.48
CA SER A 106 8.23 -14.39 9.66
C SER A 106 7.22 -14.89 10.67
N GLN A 107 6.13 -14.15 10.87
CA GLN A 107 5.05 -14.54 11.75
C GLN A 107 4.14 -15.60 11.12
N TRP A 108 3.90 -15.55 9.82
CA TRP A 108 3.12 -16.57 9.10
C TRP A 108 3.78 -17.94 9.16
N LEU A 109 5.11 -18.00 8.99
CA LEU A 109 5.91 -19.24 9.04
C LEU A 109 6.68 -19.41 10.38
N TYR A 110 6.14 -18.90 11.48
CA TYR A 110 6.80 -18.98 12.78
C TYR A 110 7.02 -20.43 13.22
N ARG A 111 8.26 -20.77 13.64
CA ARG A 111 8.70 -22.13 14.05
C ARG A 111 8.58 -23.23 12.98
N ILE A 112 8.07 -22.90 11.79
CA ILE A 112 7.83 -23.87 10.71
C ILE A 112 9.02 -23.87 9.74
N ALA A 113 9.58 -22.68 9.51
CA ALA A 113 10.62 -22.49 8.52
C ALA A 113 11.79 -21.66 9.06
N GLY A 114 12.98 -21.90 8.52
CA GLY A 114 14.18 -21.10 8.78
C GLY A 114 14.12 -19.72 8.10
N VAL A 115 15.10 -18.87 8.43
CA VAL A 115 15.19 -17.48 7.93
C VAL A 115 15.13 -17.42 6.40
N GLY A 116 15.84 -18.30 5.67
CA GLY A 116 15.86 -18.30 4.20
C GLY A 116 14.46 -18.48 3.58
N VAL A 117 13.65 -19.40 4.10
CA VAL A 117 12.28 -19.63 3.60
C VAL A 117 11.37 -18.45 3.92
N LYS A 118 11.50 -17.86 5.11
CA LYS A 118 10.76 -16.65 5.49
C LYS A 118 11.11 -15.47 4.60
N SER A 119 12.40 -15.31 4.28
CA SER A 119 12.88 -14.29 3.35
C SER A 119 12.39 -14.54 1.92
N ALA A 120 12.33 -15.79 1.46
CA ALA A 120 11.79 -16.14 0.15
C ALA A 120 10.29 -15.80 0.05
N LEU A 121 9.51 -16.10 1.09
CA LEU A 121 8.09 -15.71 1.14
C LEU A 121 7.92 -14.19 1.15
N ALA A 122 8.69 -13.49 1.98
CA ALA A 122 8.67 -12.03 2.02
C ALA A 122 9.03 -11.41 0.66
N ALA A 123 10.08 -11.91 0.00
CA ALA A 123 10.49 -11.48 -1.31
C ALA A 123 9.40 -11.76 -2.37
N GLY A 124 8.80 -12.94 -2.38
CA GLY A 124 7.71 -13.28 -3.31
C GLY A 124 6.48 -12.39 -3.11
N LEU A 125 6.06 -12.12 -1.86
CA LEU A 125 4.96 -11.21 -1.55
C LEU A 125 5.28 -9.78 -1.98
N PHE A 126 6.49 -9.29 -1.70
CA PHE A 126 6.95 -7.97 -2.10
C PHE A 126 7.01 -7.82 -3.62
N ILE A 127 7.62 -8.77 -4.34
CA ILE A 127 7.70 -8.78 -5.82
C ILE A 127 6.29 -8.79 -6.42
N GLY A 128 5.40 -9.66 -5.93
CA GLY A 128 4.03 -9.75 -6.40
C GLY A 128 3.24 -8.46 -6.24
N PHE A 129 3.47 -7.73 -5.16
CA PHE A 129 2.86 -6.43 -4.93
C PHE A 129 3.53 -5.32 -5.77
N MET A 130 4.85 -5.17 -5.68
CA MET A 130 5.57 -4.09 -6.35
C MET A 130 5.46 -4.14 -7.88
N ALA A 131 5.47 -5.34 -8.47
CA ALA A 131 5.30 -5.51 -9.91
C ALA A 131 3.91 -5.09 -10.43
N THR A 132 2.95 -4.87 -9.53
CA THR A 132 1.56 -4.51 -9.86
C THR A 132 1.19 -3.09 -9.46
N LEU A 133 2.15 -2.27 -9.03
CA LEU A 133 1.86 -0.87 -8.68
C LEU A 133 1.27 -0.14 -9.89
N ALA A 134 0.11 0.47 -9.68
CA ALA A 134 -0.56 1.27 -10.70
C ALA A 134 0.03 2.68 -10.81
N SER A 135 0.62 3.20 -9.73
CA SER A 135 1.33 4.47 -9.71
C SER A 135 2.51 4.40 -8.74
N ILE A 136 3.70 4.51 -9.26
CA ILE A 136 4.95 4.54 -8.49
C ILE A 136 5.07 5.89 -7.75
N PRO A 137 4.92 7.05 -8.42
CA PRO A 137 5.08 8.35 -7.77
C PRO A 137 4.08 8.54 -6.62
N GLU A 138 2.81 8.20 -6.81
CA GLU A 138 1.79 8.36 -5.78
C GLU A 138 1.94 7.40 -4.59
N TYR A 139 2.71 6.33 -4.73
CA TYR A 139 2.91 5.35 -3.67
C TYR A 139 4.22 5.55 -2.90
N LEU A 140 5.30 6.00 -3.57
CA LEU A 140 6.65 6.05 -3.01
C LEU A 140 7.19 7.48 -2.86
N TYR A 141 6.94 8.35 -3.85
CA TYR A 141 7.68 9.61 -3.99
C TYR A 141 6.87 10.85 -3.66
N TRP A 142 5.57 10.85 -3.82
CA TRP A 142 4.72 11.94 -3.39
C TRP A 142 4.38 11.80 -1.91
N TYR A 143 4.84 12.75 -1.10
CA TYR A 143 4.72 12.68 0.36
C TYR A 143 3.28 12.53 0.85
N THR A 144 2.37 13.30 0.29
CA THR A 144 0.94 13.27 0.60
C THR A 144 0.29 11.91 0.24
N GLY A 145 0.64 11.36 -0.93
CA GLY A 145 0.16 10.04 -1.34
C GLY A 145 0.73 8.91 -0.49
N LEU A 146 2.03 8.96 -0.19
CA LEU A 146 2.69 8.03 0.71
C LEU A 146 2.05 8.04 2.10
N ALA A 147 1.78 9.21 2.67
CA ALA A 147 1.15 9.35 3.99
C ALA A 147 -0.25 8.71 4.05
N SER A 148 -1.04 8.82 2.96
CA SER A 148 -2.39 8.25 2.89
C SER A 148 -2.40 6.75 2.64
N TYR A 149 -1.58 6.26 1.69
CA TYR A 149 -1.74 4.93 1.10
C TYR A 149 -0.53 4.04 1.29
N GLY A 150 0.68 4.57 1.10
CA GLY A 150 1.91 3.80 1.25
C GLY A 150 2.17 3.40 2.70
N LEU A 151 2.22 4.38 3.59
CA LEU A 151 2.52 4.16 5.01
C LEU A 151 1.43 3.29 5.66
N SER A 152 0.15 3.57 5.40
CA SER A 152 -0.95 2.75 5.93
C SER A 152 -0.90 1.30 5.45
N SER A 153 -0.43 1.04 4.23
CA SER A 153 -0.20 -0.31 3.71
C SER A 153 0.89 -1.06 4.50
N ALA A 154 2.00 -0.38 4.81
CA ALA A 154 3.06 -0.96 5.64
C ALA A 154 2.60 -1.22 7.08
N LEU A 155 1.86 -0.26 7.68
CA LEU A 155 1.26 -0.42 9.00
C LEU A 155 0.25 -1.58 9.04
N PHE A 156 -0.52 -1.78 7.98
CA PHE A 156 -1.45 -2.92 7.86
C PHE A 156 -0.71 -4.26 7.86
N LEU A 157 0.40 -4.40 7.13
CA LEU A 157 1.24 -5.59 7.17
C LEU A 157 1.82 -5.85 8.58
N LEU A 158 2.26 -4.79 9.26
CA LEU A 158 2.75 -4.87 10.65
C LEU A 158 1.64 -5.27 11.62
N LEU A 159 0.42 -4.74 11.45
CA LEU A 159 -0.72 -5.15 12.25
C LEU A 159 -1.02 -6.63 12.09
N LEU A 160 -1.08 -7.14 10.85
CA LEU A 160 -1.28 -8.57 10.60
C LEU A 160 -0.18 -9.42 11.27
N ALA A 161 1.08 -8.98 11.19
CA ALA A 161 2.20 -9.65 11.85
C ALA A 161 2.03 -9.64 13.38
N THR A 162 1.66 -8.52 13.98
CA THR A 162 1.45 -8.37 15.43
C THR A 162 0.30 -9.22 15.90
N MET A 163 -0.83 -9.24 15.19
CA MET A 163 -1.98 -10.07 15.51
C MET A 163 -1.66 -11.57 15.44
N LEU A 164 -0.87 -12.00 14.44
CA LEU A 164 -0.40 -13.39 14.36
C LEU A 164 0.51 -13.75 15.55
N ALA A 165 1.37 -12.82 16.00
CA ALA A 165 2.20 -13.02 17.19
C ALA A 165 1.35 -13.09 18.47
N HIS A 166 0.38 -12.20 18.61
CA HIS A 166 -0.55 -12.14 19.74
C HIS A 166 -1.41 -13.42 19.84
N GLN A 167 -1.93 -13.91 18.71
CA GLN A 167 -2.70 -15.14 18.68
C GLN A 167 -1.93 -16.38 19.18
N ARG A 168 -0.61 -16.43 18.91
CA ARG A 168 0.23 -17.53 19.42
C ARG A 168 0.42 -17.50 20.93
N GLN A 169 0.26 -16.35 21.56
CA GLN A 169 0.31 -16.20 23.01
C GLN A 169 -1.06 -16.35 23.68
N GLY A 170 -2.04 -16.92 22.94
CA GLY A 170 -3.39 -17.20 23.44
C GLY A 170 -4.41 -16.10 23.18
N PHE A 171 -4.03 -15.01 22.51
CA PHE A 171 -4.91 -13.87 22.16
C PHE A 171 -5.72 -13.37 23.37
N GLY A 172 -5.01 -13.06 24.45
CA GLY A 172 -5.57 -12.59 25.73
C GLY A 172 -5.35 -11.10 25.95
N LEU A 173 -5.49 -10.66 27.20
CA LEU A 173 -5.30 -9.26 27.59
C LEU A 173 -3.83 -8.90 27.84
N GLN A 174 -2.95 -9.12 26.84
CA GLN A 174 -1.55 -8.71 26.92
C GLN A 174 -1.42 -7.23 26.56
N PRO A 175 -1.06 -6.32 27.51
CA PRO A 175 -1.11 -4.87 27.29
C PRO A 175 -0.24 -4.41 26.13
N GLY A 176 0.98 -4.97 25.97
CA GLY A 176 1.90 -4.59 24.91
C GLY A 176 1.34 -4.83 23.51
N TYR A 177 0.70 -5.99 23.27
CA TYR A 177 0.03 -6.29 22.01
C TYR A 177 -1.18 -5.40 21.79
N LEU A 178 -2.05 -5.27 22.80
CA LEU A 178 -3.28 -4.49 22.68
C LEU A 178 -3.00 -3.01 22.39
N VAL A 179 -2.00 -2.42 23.04
CA VAL A 179 -1.61 -1.04 22.78
C VAL A 179 -1.05 -0.90 21.35
N ALA A 180 -0.13 -1.78 20.94
CA ALA A 180 0.45 -1.74 19.61
C ALA A 180 -0.63 -1.92 18.51
N GLU A 181 -1.49 -2.92 18.65
CA GLU A 181 -2.58 -3.19 17.72
C GLU A 181 -3.59 -2.04 17.67
N SER A 182 -3.95 -1.45 18.82
CA SER A 182 -4.87 -0.30 18.89
C SER A 182 -4.30 0.93 18.20
N LEU A 183 -3.02 1.24 18.41
CA LEU A 183 -2.34 2.34 17.73
C LEU A 183 -2.26 2.13 16.22
N LEU A 184 -1.95 0.90 15.78
CA LEU A 184 -1.92 0.54 14.36
C LEU A 184 -3.32 0.65 13.73
N VAL A 185 -4.36 0.14 14.38
CA VAL A 185 -5.77 0.25 13.91
C VAL A 185 -6.17 1.71 13.76
N ALA A 186 -5.89 2.55 14.77
CA ALA A 186 -6.22 3.97 14.72
C ALA A 186 -5.45 4.69 13.60
N ALA A 187 -4.15 4.42 13.45
CA ALA A 187 -3.33 5.02 12.39
C ALA A 187 -3.79 4.61 10.99
N ILE A 188 -4.09 3.32 10.78
CA ILE A 188 -4.57 2.80 9.49
C ILE A 188 -5.91 3.42 9.11
N ILE A 189 -6.87 3.48 10.04
CA ILE A 189 -8.18 4.11 9.81
C ILE A 189 -8.03 5.61 9.57
N GLY A 190 -7.21 6.27 10.37
CA GLY A 190 -6.94 7.70 10.27
C GLY A 190 -6.16 8.14 9.02
N SER A 191 -5.67 7.19 8.22
CA SER A 191 -4.93 7.49 6.98
C SER A 191 -5.84 7.77 5.79
N SER A 192 -6.91 6.98 5.59
CA SER A 192 -7.84 7.17 4.48
C SER A 192 -9.12 6.36 4.65
N GLU A 193 -10.18 6.75 3.93
CA GLU A 193 -11.45 6.01 3.88
C GLU A 193 -11.25 4.60 3.27
N MET A 194 -10.29 4.43 2.35
CA MET A 194 -9.93 3.14 1.78
C MET A 194 -9.42 2.18 2.86
N THR A 195 -8.45 2.63 3.63
CA THR A 195 -7.83 1.81 4.69
C THR A 195 -8.77 1.63 5.89
N MET A 196 -9.70 2.56 6.12
CA MET A 196 -10.82 2.36 7.05
C MET A 196 -11.67 1.16 6.64
N VAL A 197 -12.14 1.10 5.39
CA VAL A 197 -12.96 -0.02 4.89
C VAL A 197 -12.20 -1.33 4.92
N LEU A 198 -10.92 -1.33 4.53
CA LEU A 198 -10.05 -2.49 4.65
C LEU A 198 -9.99 -2.99 6.10
N MET A 199 -9.77 -2.08 7.04
CA MET A 199 -9.64 -2.43 8.46
C MET A 199 -10.94 -2.99 9.04
N LEU A 200 -12.07 -2.35 8.75
CA LEU A 200 -13.39 -2.83 9.17
C LEU A 200 -13.71 -4.21 8.60
N SER A 201 -13.33 -4.46 7.33
CA SER A 201 -13.50 -5.76 6.68
C SER A 201 -12.71 -6.86 7.41
N VAL A 202 -11.44 -6.61 7.74
CA VAL A 202 -10.59 -7.59 8.44
C VAL A 202 -11.07 -7.85 9.86
N LEU A 203 -11.37 -6.81 10.65
CA LEU A 203 -11.88 -6.97 12.01
C LEU A 203 -13.27 -7.61 12.02
N GLY A 204 -14.10 -7.29 11.04
CA GLY A 204 -15.40 -7.93 10.82
C GLY A 204 -15.28 -9.43 10.55
N LEU A 205 -14.31 -9.84 9.70
CA LEU A 205 -14.04 -11.26 9.46
C LEU A 205 -13.59 -11.98 10.74
N ILE A 206 -12.67 -11.35 11.50
CA ILE A 206 -12.17 -11.94 12.76
C ILE A 206 -13.33 -12.13 13.75
N ALA A 207 -14.15 -11.10 13.96
CA ALA A 207 -15.32 -11.17 14.83
C ALA A 207 -16.33 -12.23 14.37
N PHE A 208 -16.57 -12.32 13.06
CA PHE A 208 -17.45 -13.32 12.47
C PHE A 208 -16.92 -14.75 12.69
N VAL A 209 -15.63 -14.98 12.49
CA VAL A 209 -14.98 -16.28 12.75
C VAL A 209 -15.03 -16.65 14.24
N ASP A 210 -14.80 -15.67 15.13
CA ASP A 210 -14.92 -15.88 16.57
C ASP A 210 -16.37 -16.32 16.95
N LEU A 211 -17.39 -15.65 16.40
CA LEU A 211 -18.79 -16.03 16.61
C LEU A 211 -19.11 -17.43 16.06
N LEU A 212 -18.66 -17.75 14.87
CA LEU A 212 -18.91 -19.07 14.26
C LEU A 212 -18.26 -20.21 15.04
N LEU A 213 -17.00 -20.05 15.45
CA LEU A 213 -16.21 -21.12 16.04
C LEU A 213 -16.27 -21.19 17.56
N ARG A 214 -16.41 -20.04 18.23
CA ARG A 214 -16.35 -19.90 19.69
C ARG A 214 -17.67 -19.51 20.33
N ARG A 215 -18.67 -19.14 19.50
CA ARG A 215 -19.98 -18.61 19.96
C ARG A 215 -19.87 -17.30 20.76
N GLN A 216 -18.70 -16.68 20.78
CA GLN A 216 -18.43 -15.41 21.45
C GLN A 216 -17.27 -14.69 20.76
N ILE A 217 -17.27 -13.37 20.74
CA ILE A 217 -16.16 -12.57 20.24
C ILE A 217 -15.09 -12.47 21.32
N ALA A 218 -13.81 -12.69 20.96
CA ALA A 218 -12.71 -12.55 21.90
C ALA A 218 -12.58 -11.10 22.42
N VAL A 219 -12.23 -10.91 23.69
CA VAL A 219 -12.12 -9.58 24.30
C VAL A 219 -11.11 -8.68 23.54
N PRO A 220 -9.92 -9.15 23.09
CA PRO A 220 -9.06 -8.34 22.24
C PRO A 220 -9.75 -7.86 20.96
N THR A 221 -10.52 -8.72 20.29
CA THR A 221 -11.30 -8.34 19.10
C THR A 221 -12.31 -7.24 19.41
N LEU A 222 -13.01 -7.31 20.56
CA LEU A 222 -13.94 -6.26 21.00
C LEU A 222 -13.23 -4.92 21.26
N ILE A 223 -12.06 -4.95 21.89
CA ILE A 223 -11.25 -3.75 22.12
C ILE A 223 -10.85 -3.12 20.77
N LEU A 224 -10.34 -3.92 19.82
CA LEU A 224 -9.95 -3.41 18.50
C LEU A 224 -11.15 -2.89 17.70
N LEU A 225 -12.32 -3.53 17.80
CA LEU A 225 -13.57 -3.02 17.21
C LEU A 225 -14.01 -1.69 17.84
N ALA A 226 -13.86 -1.54 19.15
CA ALA A 226 -14.17 -0.27 19.82
C ALA A 226 -13.23 0.85 19.37
N VAL A 227 -11.90 0.57 19.27
CA VAL A 227 -10.90 1.51 18.72
C VAL A 227 -11.23 1.85 17.28
N ALA A 228 -11.56 0.85 16.44
CA ALA A 228 -11.95 1.06 15.07
C ALA A 228 -13.21 1.92 14.96
N GLY A 229 -14.25 1.63 15.74
CA GLY A 229 -15.49 2.42 15.78
C GLY A 229 -15.25 3.88 16.18
N LEU A 230 -14.43 4.11 17.19
CA LEU A 230 -14.04 5.46 17.62
C LEU A 230 -13.24 6.19 16.52
N SER A 231 -12.28 5.51 15.91
CA SER A 231 -11.46 6.07 14.82
C SER A 231 -12.31 6.40 13.59
N CYS A 232 -13.26 5.52 13.23
CA CYS A 232 -14.23 5.76 12.16
C CYS A 232 -15.13 6.96 12.47
N TYR A 233 -15.59 7.08 13.71
CA TYR A 233 -16.41 8.22 14.14
C TYR A 233 -15.65 9.54 13.95
N PHE A 234 -14.41 9.62 14.41
CA PHE A 234 -13.59 10.82 14.24
C PHE A 234 -13.31 11.12 12.76
N LEU A 235 -12.98 10.11 11.95
CA LEU A 235 -12.74 10.30 10.53
C LEU A 235 -13.99 10.78 9.80
N MET A 236 -15.15 10.15 10.03
CA MET A 236 -16.39 10.42 9.27
C MET A 236 -17.11 11.70 9.72
N LYS A 237 -17.00 12.08 10.99
CA LYS A 237 -17.66 13.28 11.56
C LYS A 237 -17.05 14.59 11.06
N ALA A 238 -15.84 14.57 10.48
CA ALA A 238 -15.13 15.79 10.07
C ALA A 238 -15.97 16.62 9.09
N PRO A 239 -16.20 17.91 9.36
CA PRO A 239 -16.96 18.80 8.45
C PRO A 239 -16.33 18.87 7.06
N GLY A 240 -15.01 18.84 6.95
CA GLY A 240 -14.29 18.85 5.68
C GLY A 240 -14.67 17.73 4.71
N ASN A 241 -15.08 16.57 5.21
CA ASN A 241 -15.56 15.48 4.36
C ASN A 241 -16.84 15.84 3.59
N ALA A 242 -17.77 16.53 4.25
CA ALA A 242 -19.02 17.00 3.62
C ALA A 242 -18.73 18.04 2.53
N ILE A 243 -17.82 18.99 2.80
CA ILE A 243 -17.39 20.01 1.84
C ILE A 243 -16.79 19.34 0.58
N ARG A 244 -15.89 18.37 0.77
CA ARG A 244 -15.25 17.65 -0.33
C ARG A 244 -16.22 16.78 -1.13
N LEU A 245 -17.16 16.13 -0.47
CA LEU A 245 -18.17 15.29 -1.13
C LEU A 245 -19.15 16.12 -1.94
N GLY A 246 -19.59 17.27 -1.41
CA GLY A 246 -20.53 18.20 -2.05
C GLY A 246 -19.99 18.82 -3.35
N GLY A 247 -18.66 18.84 -3.55
CA GLY A 247 -18.03 19.31 -4.79
C GLY A 247 -18.15 18.36 -5.99
N ASN A 248 -18.67 17.11 -5.81
CA ASN A 248 -18.76 16.12 -6.87
C ASN A 248 -20.23 15.82 -7.24
N PRO A 249 -20.70 16.20 -8.44
CA PRO A 249 -22.11 16.05 -8.82
C PRO A 249 -22.59 14.60 -8.91
N ASN A 250 -21.68 13.65 -9.14
CA ASN A 250 -22.00 12.22 -9.21
C ASN A 250 -21.79 11.48 -7.90
N SER A 251 -21.46 12.18 -6.81
CA SER A 251 -21.29 11.59 -5.49
C SER A 251 -22.62 11.00 -4.98
N SER A 252 -22.51 9.97 -4.12
CA SER A 252 -23.66 9.34 -3.45
C SER A 252 -24.68 8.66 -4.38
N ASN A 253 -24.35 8.43 -5.63
CA ASN A 253 -25.22 7.71 -6.59
C ASN A 253 -25.06 6.19 -6.40
N ILE A 254 -25.92 5.57 -5.58
CA ILE A 254 -25.85 4.14 -5.24
C ILE A 254 -26.01 3.22 -6.46
N PRO A 255 -27.03 3.39 -7.36
CA PRO A 255 -27.16 2.57 -8.55
C PRO A 255 -25.93 2.62 -9.46
N LEU A 256 -25.42 3.82 -9.75
CA LEU A 256 -24.19 4.01 -10.53
C LEU A 256 -23.00 3.30 -9.88
N THR A 257 -22.83 3.46 -8.57
CA THR A 257 -21.77 2.83 -7.79
C THR A 257 -21.79 1.32 -7.93
N LEU A 258 -22.92 0.68 -7.68
CA LEU A 258 -23.04 -0.79 -7.72
C LEU A 258 -22.75 -1.35 -9.10
N VAL A 259 -23.41 -0.81 -10.14
CA VAL A 259 -23.23 -1.29 -11.52
C VAL A 259 -21.80 -1.09 -12.01
N SER A 260 -21.25 0.10 -11.80
CA SER A 260 -19.90 0.43 -12.28
C SER A 260 -18.82 -0.37 -11.54
N SER A 261 -18.96 -0.55 -10.22
CA SER A 261 -18.01 -1.33 -9.42
C SER A 261 -17.99 -2.80 -9.84
N LEU A 262 -19.16 -3.42 -10.06
CA LEU A 262 -19.22 -4.81 -10.52
C LEU A 262 -18.64 -4.98 -11.93
N ARG A 263 -18.94 -4.05 -12.85
CA ARG A 263 -18.35 -4.05 -14.19
C ARG A 263 -16.84 -3.88 -14.19
N TYR A 264 -16.31 -3.11 -13.25
CA TYR A 264 -14.87 -2.86 -13.13
C TYR A 264 -14.15 -4.03 -12.44
N ALA A 265 -14.70 -4.56 -11.34
CA ALA A 265 -14.01 -5.51 -10.47
C ALA A 265 -13.70 -6.86 -11.15
N GLY A 266 -14.59 -7.37 -11.99
CA GLY A 266 -14.39 -8.66 -12.67
C GLY A 266 -13.20 -8.63 -13.65
N PRO A 267 -13.20 -7.77 -14.67
CA PRO A 267 -12.06 -7.62 -15.58
C PRO A 267 -10.74 -7.28 -14.87
N TYR A 268 -10.80 -6.41 -13.85
CA TYR A 268 -9.64 -6.06 -13.02
C TYR A 268 -9.05 -7.29 -12.34
N ALA A 269 -9.86 -8.10 -11.65
CA ALA A 269 -9.39 -9.28 -10.95
C ALA A 269 -8.75 -10.30 -11.92
N LEU A 270 -9.39 -10.53 -13.08
CA LEU A 270 -8.86 -11.41 -14.10
C LEU A 270 -7.53 -10.91 -14.65
N GLN A 271 -7.42 -9.62 -14.93
CA GLN A 271 -6.18 -9.00 -15.40
C GLN A 271 -5.05 -9.17 -14.39
N GLN A 272 -5.30 -8.96 -13.09
CA GLN A 272 -4.29 -9.12 -12.05
C GLN A 272 -3.79 -10.57 -11.97
N ILE A 273 -4.66 -11.56 -12.07
CA ILE A 273 -4.26 -12.97 -12.00
C ILE A 273 -3.46 -13.39 -13.24
N VAL A 274 -3.90 -12.99 -14.45
CA VAL A 274 -3.37 -13.54 -15.71
C VAL A 274 -2.16 -12.76 -16.22
N ARG A 275 -2.12 -11.44 -16.05
CA ARG A 275 -1.11 -10.56 -16.67
C ARG A 275 0.00 -10.12 -15.73
N THR A 276 0.03 -10.62 -14.50
CA THR A 276 1.03 -10.27 -13.50
C THR A 276 1.80 -11.50 -13.02
N PRO A 277 2.85 -11.36 -12.22
CA PRO A 277 3.56 -12.51 -11.65
C PRO A 277 2.74 -13.30 -10.61
N TRP A 278 1.48 -12.95 -10.35
CA TRP A 278 0.67 -13.56 -9.29
C TRP A 278 0.45 -15.05 -9.51
N LEU A 279 0.13 -15.48 -10.73
CA LEU A 279 -0.12 -16.89 -11.02
C LEU A 279 1.11 -17.78 -10.75
N PRO A 280 2.30 -17.52 -11.33
CA PRO A 280 3.47 -18.33 -11.02
C PRO A 280 3.93 -18.20 -9.56
N LEU A 281 3.83 -17.03 -8.93
CA LEU A 281 4.12 -16.87 -7.50
C LEU A 281 3.13 -17.64 -6.63
N SER A 282 1.85 -17.72 -7.02
CA SER A 282 0.84 -18.53 -6.36
C SER A 282 1.22 -20.02 -6.37
N LEU A 283 1.65 -20.52 -7.52
CA LEU A 283 2.09 -21.92 -7.65
C LEU A 283 3.36 -22.21 -6.85
N LEU A 284 4.31 -21.26 -6.82
CA LEU A 284 5.49 -21.35 -5.95
C LEU A 284 5.15 -21.28 -4.45
N TYR A 285 4.04 -20.63 -4.09
CA TYR A 285 3.58 -20.52 -2.71
C TYR A 285 2.95 -21.82 -2.18
N LEU A 286 2.33 -22.64 -3.04
CA LEU A 286 1.60 -23.84 -2.60
C LEU A 286 2.43 -24.79 -1.70
N PRO A 287 3.73 -25.07 -1.96
CA PRO A 287 4.55 -25.88 -1.05
C PRO A 287 4.70 -25.26 0.34
N PHE A 288 4.75 -23.94 0.45
CA PHE A 288 4.82 -23.25 1.75
C PHE A 288 3.49 -23.36 2.50
N ALA A 289 2.36 -23.16 1.82
CA ALA A 289 1.03 -23.36 2.39
C ALA A 289 0.86 -24.82 2.86
N TRP A 290 1.33 -25.78 2.06
CA TRP A 290 1.31 -27.20 2.41
C TRP A 290 2.13 -27.48 3.68
N GLN A 291 3.36 -26.98 3.78
CA GLN A 291 4.19 -27.12 4.98
C GLN A 291 3.56 -26.46 6.20
N LEU A 292 2.95 -25.29 6.03
CA LEU A 292 2.22 -24.57 7.07
C LEU A 292 1.10 -25.46 7.64
N ILE A 293 0.25 -26.01 6.78
CA ILE A 293 -0.85 -26.89 7.21
C ILE A 293 -0.33 -28.17 7.83
N ASN A 294 0.75 -28.78 7.27
CA ASN A 294 1.37 -29.98 7.82
C ASN A 294 1.92 -29.78 9.23
N SER A 295 2.44 -28.61 9.55
CA SER A 295 2.99 -28.35 10.89
C SER A 295 1.94 -28.40 12.00
N TYR A 296 0.69 -28.14 11.66
CA TYR A 296 -0.47 -28.25 12.58
C TYR A 296 -1.14 -29.63 12.56
N SER A 297 -0.81 -30.48 11.58
CA SER A 297 -1.58 -31.72 11.27
C SER A 297 -1.11 -32.98 11.97
N GLY A 298 -0.15 -32.93 12.89
CA GLY A 298 0.17 -34.05 13.71
C GLY A 298 -1.07 -34.55 14.46
N SER A 299 -1.80 -35.50 13.88
CA SER A 299 -2.96 -36.27 14.40
C SER A 299 -4.28 -35.51 14.71
N GLN A 300 -4.38 -34.19 14.70
CA GLN A 300 -5.63 -33.48 15.03
C GLN A 300 -5.80 -32.21 14.22
N LEU A 301 -6.63 -32.23 13.17
CA LEU A 301 -7.14 -31.05 12.43
C LEU A 301 -7.76 -29.98 13.36
N ASN A 302 -8.19 -30.38 14.55
CA ASN A 302 -8.74 -29.50 15.59
C ASN A 302 -7.72 -28.51 16.18
N LYS A 303 -6.42 -28.64 15.86
CA LYS A 303 -5.35 -27.74 16.33
C LYS A 303 -5.04 -26.58 15.37
N LEU A 304 -5.69 -26.52 14.20
CA LEU A 304 -5.52 -25.37 13.33
C LEU A 304 -6.01 -24.08 14.03
N PRO A 305 -5.26 -22.98 13.91
CA PRO A 305 -5.74 -21.67 14.37
C PRO A 305 -7.09 -21.30 13.76
N ALA A 306 -7.91 -20.55 14.49
CA ALA A 306 -9.26 -20.20 14.06
C ALA A 306 -9.31 -19.61 12.65
N TYR A 307 -8.37 -18.74 12.32
CA TYR A 307 -8.28 -18.12 11.00
C TYR A 307 -7.96 -19.10 9.85
N LEU A 308 -7.40 -20.28 10.11
CA LEU A 308 -7.18 -21.33 9.10
C LEU A 308 -8.33 -22.37 9.04
N ARG A 309 -9.34 -22.26 9.91
CA ARG A 309 -10.55 -23.09 9.87
C ARG A 309 -11.68 -22.49 9.05
N VAL A 310 -11.48 -21.33 8.50
CA VAL A 310 -12.46 -20.66 7.62
C VAL A 310 -12.67 -21.50 6.37
N HIS A 311 -13.94 -21.71 5.99
CA HIS A 311 -14.23 -22.40 4.74
C HIS A 311 -13.71 -21.56 3.55
N PRO A 312 -13.00 -22.14 2.56
CA PRO A 312 -12.36 -21.38 1.49
C PRO A 312 -13.33 -20.54 0.65
N LEU A 313 -14.56 -21.01 0.43
CA LEU A 313 -15.59 -20.23 -0.26
C LEU A 313 -15.97 -18.95 0.52
N LEU A 314 -16.02 -19.02 1.86
CA LEU A 314 -16.25 -17.86 2.69
C LEU A 314 -15.07 -16.88 2.61
N GLY A 315 -13.83 -17.41 2.64
CA GLY A 315 -12.63 -16.60 2.44
C GLY A 315 -12.62 -15.90 1.07
N MET A 316 -12.98 -16.60 0.00
CA MET A 316 -13.10 -16.02 -1.35
C MET A 316 -14.18 -14.95 -1.42
N LEU A 317 -15.36 -15.22 -0.85
CA LEU A 317 -16.47 -14.26 -0.82
C LEU A 317 -16.07 -13.00 -0.05
N HIS A 318 -15.42 -13.15 1.12
CA HIS A 318 -14.92 -12.03 1.91
C HIS A 318 -13.87 -11.23 1.13
N GLY A 319 -12.87 -11.89 0.52
CA GLY A 319 -11.83 -11.22 -0.27
C GLY A 319 -12.41 -10.44 -1.45
N PHE A 320 -13.33 -11.05 -2.19
CA PHE A 320 -14.03 -10.39 -3.30
C PHE A 320 -14.88 -9.21 -2.82
N ALA A 321 -15.65 -9.39 -1.74
CA ALA A 321 -16.48 -8.32 -1.16
C ALA A 321 -15.63 -7.15 -0.67
N THR A 322 -14.47 -7.42 -0.07
CA THR A 322 -13.53 -6.37 0.36
C THR A 322 -12.98 -5.59 -0.82
N VAL A 323 -12.48 -6.28 -1.85
CA VAL A 323 -11.98 -5.64 -3.09
C VAL A 323 -13.08 -4.82 -3.77
N LEU A 324 -14.29 -5.37 -3.87
CA LEU A 324 -15.44 -4.68 -4.44
C LEU A 324 -15.80 -3.42 -3.62
N ALA A 325 -15.81 -3.50 -2.29
CA ALA A 325 -16.07 -2.37 -1.41
C ALA A 325 -15.03 -1.25 -1.59
N LEU A 326 -13.74 -1.61 -1.68
CA LEU A 326 -12.67 -0.63 -1.93
C LEU A 326 -12.83 0.08 -3.28
N ILE A 327 -13.16 -0.66 -4.34
CA ILE A 327 -13.43 -0.08 -5.67
C ILE A 327 -14.67 0.83 -5.62
N SER A 328 -15.70 0.40 -4.90
CA SER A 328 -16.98 1.12 -4.78
C SER A 328 -16.84 2.48 -4.09
N LEU A 329 -15.89 2.65 -3.18
CA LEU A 329 -15.67 3.93 -2.49
C LEU A 329 -15.41 5.08 -3.45
N HIS A 330 -14.62 4.85 -4.51
CA HIS A 330 -14.31 5.92 -5.46
C HIS A 330 -15.48 6.21 -6.40
N PHE A 331 -16.19 5.18 -6.85
CA PHE A 331 -17.43 5.39 -7.60
C PHE A 331 -18.49 6.12 -6.77
N TYR A 332 -18.61 5.81 -5.47
CA TYR A 332 -19.53 6.49 -4.55
C TYR A 332 -19.15 7.95 -4.33
N GLY A 333 -17.86 8.22 -4.14
CA GLY A 333 -17.37 9.57 -3.83
C GLY A 333 -17.29 10.51 -5.02
N VAL A 334 -16.99 9.99 -6.22
CA VAL A 334 -16.65 10.81 -7.40
C VAL A 334 -17.41 10.37 -8.68
N GLY A 335 -17.91 9.15 -8.74
CA GLY A 335 -18.64 8.62 -9.90
C GLY A 335 -17.76 8.11 -11.05
N ILE A 336 -16.44 8.02 -10.87
CA ILE A 336 -15.48 7.55 -11.87
C ILE A 336 -14.66 6.37 -11.34
N PRO A 337 -13.95 5.61 -12.22
CA PRO A 337 -13.07 4.51 -11.79
C PRO A 337 -12.02 4.94 -10.78
N PRO A 338 -11.58 4.03 -9.89
CA PRO A 338 -10.52 4.33 -8.92
C PRO A 338 -9.24 4.80 -9.61
N ILE A 339 -8.68 5.90 -9.11
CA ILE A 339 -7.41 6.46 -9.57
C ILE A 339 -6.22 5.60 -9.10
N PRO A 340 -5.04 5.69 -9.76
CA PRO A 340 -3.94 4.74 -9.55
C PRO A 340 -3.50 4.55 -8.10
N ARG A 341 -3.42 5.61 -7.29
CA ARG A 341 -3.06 5.50 -5.86
C ARG A 341 -4.02 4.64 -5.03
N LEU A 342 -5.30 4.65 -5.37
CA LEU A 342 -6.30 3.80 -4.72
C LEU A 342 -6.15 2.35 -5.16
N ILE A 343 -5.86 2.13 -6.46
CA ILE A 343 -5.60 0.80 -7.01
C ILE A 343 -4.39 0.15 -6.33
N ASN A 344 -3.37 0.89 -5.90
CA ASN A 344 -2.25 0.32 -5.14
C ASN A 344 -2.72 -0.35 -3.83
N VAL A 345 -3.68 0.25 -3.10
CA VAL A 345 -4.28 -0.36 -1.89
C VAL A 345 -5.13 -1.57 -2.25
N VAL A 346 -5.90 -1.48 -3.34
CA VAL A 346 -6.71 -2.62 -3.85
C VAL A 346 -5.80 -3.79 -4.24
N ASN A 347 -4.68 -3.52 -4.95
CA ASN A 347 -3.69 -4.54 -5.33
C ASN A 347 -3.11 -5.26 -4.11
N LEU A 348 -2.66 -4.52 -3.10
CA LEU A 348 -2.14 -5.13 -1.86
C LEU A 348 -3.19 -6.01 -1.17
N THR A 349 -4.41 -5.47 -1.02
CA THR A 349 -5.52 -6.17 -0.38
C THR A 349 -5.88 -7.45 -1.13
N PHE A 350 -6.00 -7.37 -2.46
CA PHE A 350 -6.32 -8.52 -3.29
C PHE A 350 -5.20 -9.56 -3.23
N TRP A 351 -3.93 -9.16 -3.35
CA TRP A 351 -2.78 -10.04 -3.30
C TRP A 351 -2.70 -10.82 -1.98
N LEU A 352 -2.82 -10.14 -0.85
CA LEU A 352 -2.80 -10.78 0.46
C LEU A 352 -4.01 -11.71 0.67
N SER A 353 -5.21 -11.26 0.28
CA SER A 353 -6.42 -12.06 0.33
C SER A 353 -6.32 -13.30 -0.55
N TRP A 354 -5.74 -13.18 -1.73
CA TRP A 354 -5.49 -14.28 -2.65
C TRP A 354 -4.57 -15.34 -2.03
N MET A 355 -3.43 -14.93 -1.47
CA MET A 355 -2.47 -15.84 -0.81
C MET A 355 -3.08 -16.53 0.42
N TYR A 356 -3.87 -15.79 1.21
CA TYR A 356 -4.61 -16.36 2.33
C TYR A 356 -5.62 -17.42 1.85
N ASN A 357 -6.38 -17.14 0.80
CA ASN A 357 -7.35 -18.08 0.23
C ASN A 357 -6.70 -19.34 -0.33
N LEU A 358 -5.53 -19.23 -0.97
CA LEU A 358 -4.76 -20.42 -1.39
C LEU A 358 -4.43 -21.30 -0.18
N THR A 359 -4.06 -20.71 0.94
CA THR A 359 -3.81 -21.49 2.18
C THR A 359 -5.07 -22.17 2.70
N LEU A 360 -6.22 -21.48 2.67
CA LEU A 360 -7.50 -22.10 3.05
C LEU A 360 -7.87 -23.27 2.14
N TRP A 361 -7.66 -23.12 0.81
CA TRP A 361 -7.88 -24.24 -0.13
C TRP A 361 -6.96 -25.41 0.14
N VAL A 362 -5.68 -25.19 0.43
CA VAL A 362 -4.75 -26.24 0.82
C VAL A 362 -5.23 -26.94 2.10
N ALA A 363 -5.65 -26.18 3.12
CA ALA A 363 -6.17 -26.75 4.36
C ALA A 363 -7.43 -27.57 4.15
N PHE A 364 -8.33 -27.14 3.24
CA PHE A 364 -9.58 -27.82 2.94
C PHE A 364 -9.40 -29.06 2.07
N LEU A 365 -8.53 -29.02 1.05
CA LEU A 365 -8.36 -30.10 0.08
C LEU A 365 -7.41 -31.21 0.57
N ARG A 366 -6.42 -30.86 1.39
CA ARG A 366 -5.41 -31.80 1.86
C ARG A 366 -5.96 -33.11 2.41
N PRO A 367 -6.96 -33.16 3.33
CA PRO A 367 -7.49 -34.41 3.84
C PRO A 367 -8.31 -35.20 2.80
N ARG A 368 -8.63 -34.59 1.65
CA ARG A 368 -9.43 -35.17 0.59
C ARG A 368 -8.61 -35.68 -0.60
N LEU A 369 -7.42 -35.11 -0.79
CA LEU A 369 -6.53 -35.44 -1.90
C LEU A 369 -5.32 -36.17 -1.35
N GLN A 370 -5.10 -37.42 -1.78
CA GLN A 370 -3.91 -38.21 -1.44
C GLN A 370 -2.72 -37.75 -2.30
N LEU A 371 -2.36 -36.47 -2.18
CA LEU A 371 -1.31 -35.84 -3.00
C LEU A 371 0.11 -36.37 -2.70
N ASP A 372 0.28 -37.10 -1.60
CA ASP A 372 1.56 -37.73 -1.23
C ASP A 372 2.03 -38.79 -2.25
N GLN A 373 1.14 -39.22 -3.17
CA GLN A 373 1.43 -40.23 -4.21
C GLN A 373 1.90 -39.60 -5.54
N TRP A 374 1.87 -38.29 -5.70
CA TRP A 374 2.23 -37.64 -6.96
C TRP A 374 3.74 -37.42 -7.07
N GLN A 375 4.39 -38.22 -7.90
CA GLN A 375 5.83 -38.10 -8.25
C GLN A 375 6.02 -37.06 -9.37
N ILE A 376 5.79 -35.79 -9.08
CA ILE A 376 6.14 -34.72 -10.02
C ILE A 376 7.61 -34.32 -9.76
N ASN A 377 8.37 -34.08 -10.83
CA ASN A 377 9.71 -33.48 -10.69
C ASN A 377 9.57 -32.02 -10.22
N THR A 378 9.40 -31.87 -8.91
CA THR A 378 9.14 -30.57 -8.26
C THR A 378 10.28 -29.57 -8.46
N ARG A 379 11.51 -30.04 -8.75
CA ARG A 379 12.67 -29.14 -8.95
C ARG A 379 12.58 -28.41 -10.29
N LEU A 380 12.35 -29.14 -11.40
CA LEU A 380 12.21 -28.51 -12.71
C LEU A 380 11.02 -27.58 -12.73
N LEU A 381 9.87 -28.02 -12.21
CA LEU A 381 8.68 -27.19 -12.13
C LEU A 381 8.92 -25.89 -11.33
N ALA A 382 9.61 -25.96 -10.20
CA ALA A 382 9.91 -24.79 -9.38
C ALA A 382 10.82 -23.79 -10.11
N TYR A 383 11.80 -24.27 -10.87
CA TYR A 383 12.64 -23.39 -11.70
C TYR A 383 11.85 -22.74 -12.84
N VAL A 384 10.99 -23.49 -13.54
CA VAL A 384 10.13 -22.94 -14.61
C VAL A 384 9.19 -21.87 -14.03
N LEU A 385 8.56 -22.14 -12.89
CA LEU A 385 7.69 -21.17 -12.22
C LEU A 385 8.44 -19.92 -11.75
N LEU A 386 9.66 -20.10 -11.23
CA LEU A 386 10.51 -18.99 -10.83
C LEU A 386 10.87 -18.10 -12.02
N VAL A 387 11.36 -18.70 -13.12
CA VAL A 387 11.69 -17.95 -14.34
C VAL A 387 10.45 -17.24 -14.88
N TRP A 388 9.30 -17.91 -14.92
CA TRP A 388 8.05 -17.28 -15.34
C TRP A 388 7.66 -16.11 -14.45
N ALA A 389 7.73 -16.25 -13.09
CA ALA A 389 7.41 -15.18 -12.16
C ALA A 389 8.31 -13.96 -12.38
N LEU A 390 9.63 -14.17 -12.48
CA LEU A 390 10.59 -13.09 -12.67
C LEU A 390 10.45 -12.43 -14.05
N ALA A 391 10.26 -13.22 -15.11
CA ALA A 391 10.02 -12.69 -16.45
C ALA A 391 8.72 -11.86 -16.51
N SER A 392 7.64 -12.34 -15.90
CA SER A 392 6.37 -11.59 -15.81
C SER A 392 6.52 -10.28 -15.04
N ALA A 393 7.34 -10.25 -13.99
CA ALA A 393 7.62 -9.04 -13.24
C ALA A 393 8.49 -8.05 -14.05
N VAL A 394 9.45 -8.53 -14.83
CA VAL A 394 10.29 -7.69 -15.72
C VAL A 394 9.46 -7.03 -16.82
N VAL A 395 8.54 -7.79 -17.44
CA VAL A 395 7.66 -7.29 -18.51
C VAL A 395 6.53 -6.41 -17.94
N GLY A 396 6.30 -6.48 -16.63
CA GLY A 396 5.30 -5.67 -15.93
C GLY A 396 5.57 -4.15 -16.03
N PRO A 397 4.60 -3.31 -15.62
CA PRO A 397 4.68 -1.87 -15.86
C PRO A 397 5.80 -1.17 -15.07
N VAL A 398 6.24 -1.71 -13.94
CA VAL A 398 7.12 -1.01 -12.99
C VAL A 398 8.56 -0.99 -13.44
N ILE A 399 9.14 -2.15 -13.77
CA ILE A 399 10.58 -2.26 -14.12
C ILE A 399 10.96 -1.42 -15.35
N PRO A 400 10.24 -1.49 -16.50
CA PRO A 400 10.58 -0.66 -17.65
C PRO A 400 10.52 0.84 -17.35
N VAL A 401 9.56 1.27 -16.52
CA VAL A 401 9.41 2.68 -16.16
C VAL A 401 10.55 3.16 -15.28
N VAL A 402 10.86 2.45 -14.19
CA VAL A 402 11.91 2.90 -13.25
C VAL A 402 13.31 2.87 -13.87
N TYR A 403 13.62 1.82 -14.63
CA TYR A 403 14.89 1.75 -15.36
C TYR A 403 14.95 2.74 -16.52
N GLY A 404 13.82 2.93 -17.23
CA GLY A 404 13.70 3.91 -18.29
C GLY A 404 13.97 5.33 -17.80
N ASP A 405 13.36 5.74 -16.69
CA ASP A 405 13.58 7.08 -16.14
C ASP A 405 14.99 7.27 -15.56
N TRP A 406 15.53 6.22 -14.93
CA TRP A 406 16.86 6.28 -14.33
C TRP A 406 17.98 6.29 -15.40
N LEU A 407 18.02 5.27 -16.29
CA LEU A 407 19.14 5.05 -17.20
C LEU A 407 19.12 5.98 -18.42
N SER A 408 17.97 6.52 -18.82
CA SER A 408 17.88 7.52 -19.90
C SER A 408 18.32 8.91 -19.47
N GLY A 409 18.56 9.14 -18.18
CA GLY A 409 18.86 10.46 -17.63
C GLY A 409 17.64 11.38 -17.44
N ARG A 410 16.41 10.90 -17.72
CA ARG A 410 15.18 11.73 -17.54
C ARG A 410 15.01 12.22 -16.09
N ALA A 411 15.28 11.34 -15.10
CA ALA A 411 15.20 11.72 -13.70
C ALA A 411 16.26 12.75 -13.31
N ALA A 412 17.48 12.63 -13.82
CA ALA A 412 18.56 13.59 -13.57
C ALA A 412 18.27 14.95 -14.23
N GLN A 413 17.69 14.96 -15.44
CA GLN A 413 17.28 16.19 -16.11
C GLN A 413 16.15 16.89 -15.31
N TYR A 414 15.16 16.12 -14.84
CA TYR A 414 14.09 16.65 -13.98
C TYR A 414 14.65 17.28 -12.68
N ASP A 415 15.56 16.59 -11.99
CA ASP A 415 16.21 17.10 -10.79
C ASP A 415 16.95 18.43 -11.08
N HIS A 416 17.72 18.50 -12.16
CA HIS A 416 18.42 19.70 -12.56
C HIS A 416 17.47 20.88 -12.83
N GLU A 417 16.38 20.65 -13.55
CA GLU A 417 15.39 21.69 -13.86
C GLU A 417 14.62 22.16 -12.62
N MET A 418 14.32 21.25 -11.69
CA MET A 418 13.70 21.61 -10.40
C MET A 418 14.64 22.44 -9.53
N GLU A 419 15.93 22.12 -9.47
CA GLU A 419 16.93 22.93 -8.76
C GLU A 419 17.05 24.34 -9.37
N GLN A 420 17.01 24.46 -10.70
CA GLN A 420 16.97 25.77 -11.37
C GLN A 420 15.72 26.58 -11.00
N ARG A 421 14.54 25.93 -10.94
CA ARG A 421 13.29 26.59 -10.50
C ARG A 421 13.41 27.09 -9.07
N TYR A 422 13.98 26.31 -8.16
CA TYR A 422 14.20 26.74 -6.77
C TYR A 422 15.18 27.90 -6.67
N ALA A 423 16.26 27.85 -7.41
CA ALA A 423 17.22 28.97 -7.47
C ALA A 423 16.59 30.28 -8.02
N GLN A 424 15.70 30.16 -9.00
CA GLN A 424 14.94 31.30 -9.51
C GLN A 424 13.98 31.83 -8.45
N LEU A 425 13.23 30.98 -7.78
CA LEU A 425 12.22 31.37 -6.79
C LEU A 425 12.83 31.90 -5.48
N ALA A 426 14.02 31.44 -5.12
CA ALA A 426 14.75 31.91 -3.93
C ALA A 426 15.25 33.35 -4.08
N ARG A 427 15.30 33.94 -5.30
CA ARG A 427 15.74 35.34 -5.48
C ARG A 427 14.81 36.26 -4.71
N PRO A 428 15.33 37.28 -3.99
CA PRO A 428 14.51 38.18 -3.22
C PRO A 428 13.59 39.03 -4.14
N GLY A 429 12.43 39.41 -3.64
CA GLY A 429 11.45 40.24 -4.32
C GLY A 429 10.05 39.62 -4.36
N ASN A 430 9.06 40.49 -4.12
CA ASN A 430 7.63 40.09 -4.16
C ASN A 430 7.04 40.39 -5.54
N GLN A 431 7.58 39.76 -6.59
CA GLN A 431 7.14 39.94 -7.98
C GLN A 431 6.38 38.72 -8.48
N ILE A 432 5.73 38.86 -9.62
CA ILE A 432 5.20 37.72 -10.38
C ILE A 432 6.39 36.96 -10.98
N SER A 433 6.49 35.67 -10.68
CA SER A 433 7.55 34.79 -11.20
C SER A 433 6.97 33.86 -12.27
N SER A 434 7.50 33.96 -13.49
CA SER A 434 7.18 33.05 -14.59
C SER A 434 8.22 31.91 -14.60
N ILE A 435 7.77 30.68 -14.51
CA ILE A 435 8.60 29.46 -14.43
C ILE A 435 8.48 28.70 -15.75
N ALA A 436 9.60 28.32 -16.33
CA ALA A 436 9.61 27.56 -17.57
C ALA A 436 8.99 26.15 -17.35
N PRO A 437 8.25 25.60 -18.35
CA PRO A 437 7.82 24.21 -18.33
C PRO A 437 9.04 23.28 -18.23
N LEU A 438 8.84 22.12 -17.62
CA LEU A 438 9.85 21.07 -17.62
C LEU A 438 10.04 20.53 -19.03
N SER A 439 11.26 20.17 -19.40
CA SER A 439 11.56 19.59 -20.72
C SER A 439 11.11 18.13 -20.84
N ASN A 440 11.00 17.44 -19.71
CA ASN A 440 10.52 16.06 -19.65
C ASN A 440 9.87 15.77 -18.29
N TYR A 441 9.09 14.67 -18.25
CA TYR A 441 8.29 14.25 -17.11
C TYR A 441 8.60 12.80 -16.79
N PRO A 442 9.51 12.48 -15.82
CA PRO A 442 9.80 11.10 -15.43
C PRO A 442 8.56 10.48 -14.79
N VAL A 443 8.03 9.43 -15.42
CA VAL A 443 6.77 8.77 -15.02
C VAL A 443 6.85 8.19 -13.60
N SER A 444 8.06 7.85 -13.15
CA SER A 444 8.28 7.31 -11.81
C SER A 444 8.29 8.34 -10.68
N LEU A 445 8.51 9.64 -10.99
CA LEU A 445 8.67 10.70 -9.99
C LEU A 445 7.64 11.81 -10.11
N PHE A 446 7.28 12.14 -11.35
CA PHE A 446 6.45 13.31 -11.64
C PHE A 446 4.95 12.99 -11.50
N LEU A 447 4.19 13.93 -10.94
CA LEU A 447 2.74 13.85 -10.83
C LEU A 447 2.07 14.88 -11.73
N GLU A 448 2.28 16.15 -11.43
CA GLU A 448 1.64 17.28 -12.08
C GLU A 448 2.47 18.54 -11.85
N ASP A 449 2.40 19.50 -12.76
CA ASP A 449 3.07 20.79 -12.63
C ASP A 449 2.10 21.90 -12.16
N ILE A 450 2.64 23.08 -11.87
CA ILE A 450 1.86 24.30 -11.70
C ILE A 450 1.19 24.69 -13.02
N HIS A 451 0.22 25.60 -12.95
CA HIS A 451 -0.57 26.03 -14.10
C HIS A 451 -0.18 27.44 -14.57
N SER A 452 -0.65 27.84 -15.75
CA SER A 452 -0.54 29.21 -16.23
C SER A 452 -1.46 30.18 -15.47
N ASP A 453 -2.55 29.73 -14.86
CA ASP A 453 -3.44 30.51 -14.02
C ASP A 453 -2.85 30.73 -12.62
N PRO A 454 -2.49 31.99 -12.24
CA PRO A 454 -1.96 32.30 -10.91
C PRO A 454 -2.96 32.05 -9.77
N LYS A 455 -4.26 31.94 -10.06
CA LYS A 455 -5.30 31.68 -9.07
C LYS A 455 -5.45 30.20 -8.77
N TYR A 456 -4.83 29.33 -9.56
CA TYR A 456 -4.87 27.90 -9.32
C TYR A 456 -4.27 27.57 -7.95
N LEU A 457 -4.88 26.62 -7.23
CA LEU A 457 -4.55 26.34 -5.82
C LEU A 457 -3.05 26.11 -5.62
N TRP A 458 -2.44 25.27 -6.43
CA TRP A 458 -1.03 24.90 -6.29
C TRP A 458 -0.07 26.04 -6.60
N ASN A 459 -0.42 26.89 -7.59
CA ASN A 459 0.34 28.10 -7.88
C ASN A 459 0.34 29.07 -6.69
N ARG A 460 -0.81 29.20 -6.01
CA ARG A 460 -0.92 30.01 -4.79
C ARG A 460 -0.09 29.43 -3.66
N CYS A 461 -0.14 28.10 -3.43
CA CYS A 461 0.67 27.47 -2.38
C CYS A 461 2.17 27.64 -2.63
N TRP A 462 2.62 27.58 -3.89
CA TRP A 462 4.01 27.90 -4.25
C TRP A 462 4.35 29.37 -4.01
N ALA A 463 3.47 30.29 -4.43
CA ALA A 463 3.65 31.72 -4.25
C ALA A 463 3.76 32.10 -2.75
N ASP A 464 2.90 31.52 -1.92
CA ASP A 464 2.93 31.72 -0.47
C ASP A 464 4.23 31.18 0.14
N TYR A 465 4.67 29.99 -0.25
CA TYR A 465 5.89 29.36 0.27
C TYR A 465 7.15 30.15 -0.08
N PHE A 466 7.25 30.65 -1.32
CA PHE A 466 8.41 31.43 -1.79
C PHE A 466 8.26 32.94 -1.59
N HIS A 467 7.21 33.38 -0.89
CA HIS A 467 6.91 34.80 -0.64
C HIS A 467 6.86 35.65 -1.94
N LYS A 468 6.20 35.10 -2.97
CA LYS A 468 5.98 35.79 -4.27
C LYS A 468 4.54 36.28 -4.38
N LYS A 469 4.34 37.37 -5.16
CA LYS A 469 3.00 37.86 -5.45
C LYS A 469 2.16 36.83 -6.22
N ALA A 470 2.77 36.17 -7.19
CA ALA A 470 2.21 35.04 -7.93
C ALA A 470 3.31 34.24 -8.60
N ILE A 471 3.05 32.96 -8.83
CA ILE A 471 3.89 32.08 -9.64
C ILE A 471 3.01 31.51 -10.76
N ILE A 472 3.51 31.56 -12.01
CA ILE A 472 2.81 31.06 -13.19
C ILE A 472 3.74 30.17 -14.02
N LEU A 473 3.18 29.13 -14.64
CA LEU A 473 3.89 28.38 -15.67
C LEU A 473 3.91 29.23 -16.96
N ALA A 474 5.09 29.44 -17.51
CA ALA A 474 5.24 30.13 -18.78
C ALA A 474 4.57 29.32 -19.91
N GLU A 475 3.95 30.04 -20.86
CA GLU A 475 3.48 29.40 -22.08
C GLU A 475 4.71 28.95 -22.91
N THR A 476 4.66 27.73 -23.43
CA THR A 476 5.68 27.28 -24.39
C THR A 476 5.57 28.16 -25.65
N PRO A 477 6.65 28.78 -26.11
CA PRO A 477 6.61 29.44 -27.41
C PRO A 477 6.16 28.42 -28.48
N LYS A 478 5.12 28.82 -29.23
CA LYS A 478 4.59 27.99 -30.33
C LYS A 478 5.60 27.82 -31.43
#